data_22bdf4fd918e66a369215d79cd37bbd6
#
_entry.id   22bdf4fd918e66a369215d79cd37bbd6
#
_cell.length_a   1.000
_cell.length_b   1.000
_cell.length_c   1.000
_cell.angle_alpha   90.00
_cell.angle_beta   90.00
_cell.angle_gamma   90.00
#
_symmetry.space_group_name_H-M   'P 1'
#
loop_
_entity.id
_entity.type
_entity.pdbx_description
1 polymer ?
#
loop_
_entity_poly.entity_id
_entity_poly.type
_entity_poly.pdbx_seq_one_letter_code
_entity_poly.pdbx_strand_id
1 'polypeptide(L)'
;MRLLATKKLSLSLKDRLIQHGFSVVEQPFIQIEPLAINIDSTKDHLIFTSQNAVKIAFSNAHIRPLLEGKKYYCVGEKTKSILEENGEKVIKTAQNSAKLVDFLKKTLKNERFSFFCGKLRRPEIEDFFQDN
;
A
#
# COMPACT_ATOMS: atom_id res chain seq x y z
N MET A 1 23.25 -12.17 -22.71
CA MET A 1 22.59 -10.84 -22.61
C MET A 1 22.61 -10.37 -21.17
N ARG A 2 22.96 -9.13 -20.96
CA ARG A 2 23.01 -8.53 -19.63
C ARG A 2 21.72 -7.73 -19.41
N LEU A 3 21.10 -7.92 -18.23
CA LEU A 3 19.89 -7.18 -17.83
C LEU A 3 20.21 -6.28 -16.65
N LEU A 4 19.69 -5.06 -16.69
CA LEU A 4 19.74 -4.12 -15.58
C LEU A 4 18.36 -4.06 -14.92
N ALA A 5 18.26 -4.48 -13.65
CA ALA A 5 17.04 -4.35 -12.88
C ALA A 5 17.10 -3.08 -12.03
N THR A 6 16.11 -2.21 -12.20
CA THR A 6 16.03 -0.92 -11.49
C THR A 6 15.34 -1.06 -10.13
N LYS A 7 14.93 -2.25 -9.78
CA LYS A 7 14.40 -2.60 -8.46
C LYS A 7 14.93 -3.97 -8.04
N LYS A 8 14.87 -4.25 -6.75
CA LYS A 8 15.29 -5.54 -6.22
C LYS A 8 14.32 -6.63 -6.71
N LEU A 9 14.87 -7.68 -7.29
CA LEU A 9 14.10 -8.82 -7.78
C LEU A 9 13.90 -9.86 -6.69
N SER A 10 12.82 -10.64 -6.79
CA SER A 10 12.67 -11.84 -5.96
C SER A 10 13.72 -12.88 -6.35
N LEU A 11 14.13 -13.72 -5.39
CA LEU A 11 15.11 -14.77 -5.67
C LEU A 11 14.66 -15.70 -6.78
N SER A 12 13.38 -16.09 -6.80
CA SER A 12 12.83 -17.00 -7.83
C SER A 12 12.89 -16.38 -9.22
N LEU A 13 12.59 -15.11 -9.38
CA LEU A 13 12.69 -14.43 -10.67
C LEU A 13 14.14 -14.30 -11.12
N LYS A 14 15.03 -13.95 -10.21
CA LYS A 14 16.45 -13.84 -10.50
C LYS A 14 17.04 -15.16 -10.96
N ASP A 15 16.74 -16.26 -10.26
CA ASP A 15 17.20 -17.60 -10.62
C ASP A 15 16.68 -18.02 -11.99
N ARG A 16 15.41 -17.75 -12.30
CA ARG A 16 14.84 -18.05 -13.62
C ARG A 16 15.54 -17.30 -14.74
N LEU A 17 15.86 -16.02 -14.53
CA LEU A 17 16.61 -15.23 -15.53
C LEU A 17 18.01 -15.79 -15.76
N ILE A 18 18.72 -16.16 -14.69
CA ILE A 18 20.06 -16.76 -14.79
C ILE A 18 20.01 -18.12 -15.52
N GLN A 19 19.02 -18.96 -15.23
CA GLN A 19 18.83 -20.25 -15.90
C GLN A 19 18.59 -20.09 -17.40
N HIS A 20 18.00 -18.98 -17.83
CA HIS A 20 17.77 -18.67 -19.24
C HIS A 20 18.95 -17.94 -19.91
N GLY A 21 20.12 -17.90 -19.25
CA GLY A 21 21.34 -17.34 -19.82
C GLY A 21 21.49 -15.83 -19.68
N PHE A 22 20.71 -15.18 -18.82
CA PHE A 22 20.84 -13.75 -18.57
C PHE A 22 21.79 -13.47 -17.39
N SER A 23 22.64 -12.48 -17.57
CA SER A 23 23.36 -11.87 -16.45
C SER A 23 22.50 -10.74 -15.89
N VAL A 24 22.27 -10.73 -14.57
CA VAL A 24 21.41 -9.76 -13.93
C VAL A 24 22.23 -8.84 -13.04
N VAL A 25 22.10 -7.52 -13.25
CA VAL A 25 22.66 -6.49 -12.40
C VAL A 25 21.49 -5.76 -11.73
N GLU A 26 21.44 -5.79 -10.41
CA GLU A 26 20.44 -5.09 -9.62
C GLU A 26 20.96 -3.72 -9.22
N GLN A 27 20.28 -2.66 -9.63
CA GLN A 27 20.57 -1.28 -9.26
C GLN A 27 19.28 -0.61 -8.84
N PRO A 28 18.83 -0.77 -7.59
CA PRO A 28 17.59 -0.13 -7.15
C PRO A 28 17.71 1.38 -7.20
N PHE A 29 16.91 2.03 -8.05
CA PHE A 29 16.84 3.49 -8.14
C PHE A 29 15.86 4.07 -7.12
N ILE A 30 14.95 3.25 -6.60
CA ILE A 30 13.97 3.65 -5.60
C ILE A 30 14.20 2.82 -4.35
N GLN A 31 14.54 3.50 -3.26
CA GLN A 31 14.59 2.91 -1.93
C GLN A 31 13.35 3.35 -1.16
N ILE A 32 12.70 2.38 -0.51
CA ILE A 32 11.55 2.66 0.34
C ILE A 32 12.04 2.72 1.77
N GLU A 33 12.04 3.93 2.32
CA GLU A 33 12.42 4.18 3.71
C GLU A 33 11.17 4.47 4.53
N PRO A 34 10.96 3.79 5.68
CA PRO A 34 9.89 4.14 6.58
C PRO A 34 10.08 5.56 7.13
N LEU A 35 9.09 6.42 6.93
CA LEU A 35 9.07 7.72 7.59
C LEU A 35 8.58 7.56 9.03
N ALA A 36 9.07 8.42 9.92
CA ALA A 36 8.59 8.44 11.29
C ALA A 36 7.09 8.79 11.28
N ILE A 37 6.27 7.91 11.86
CA ILE A 37 4.84 8.12 11.99
C ILE A 37 4.55 8.48 13.44
N ASN A 38 4.02 9.68 13.64
CA ASN A 38 3.68 10.17 14.96
C ASN A 38 2.18 10.49 14.99
N ILE A 39 1.36 9.46 15.28
CA ILE A 39 -0.08 9.59 15.41
C ILE A 39 -0.54 8.92 16.70
N ASP A 40 -1.58 9.49 17.31
CA ASP A 40 -2.15 8.99 18.56
C ASP A 40 -3.46 8.23 18.35
N SER A 41 -4.10 8.42 17.19
CA SER A 41 -5.37 7.77 16.85
C SER A 41 -5.55 7.64 15.35
N THR A 42 -6.44 6.73 14.95
CA THR A 42 -6.89 6.57 13.56
C THR A 42 -8.39 6.70 13.49
N LYS A 43 -8.91 7.02 12.31
CA LYS A 43 -10.35 6.96 12.02
C LYS A 43 -10.80 5.50 11.90
N ASP A 44 -12.10 5.27 11.88
CA ASP A 44 -12.63 3.90 11.76
C ASP A 44 -12.46 3.29 10.36
N HIS A 45 -12.32 4.14 9.36
CA HIS A 45 -12.09 3.75 7.98
C HIS A 45 -10.65 4.04 7.59
N LEU A 46 -9.93 3.01 7.12
CA LEU A 46 -8.52 3.11 6.76
C LEU A 46 -8.33 2.80 5.27
N ILE A 47 -7.52 3.61 4.61
CA ILE A 47 -7.20 3.44 3.19
C ILE A 47 -5.72 3.13 3.03
N PHE A 48 -5.41 2.06 2.31
CA PHE A 48 -4.07 1.68 1.92
C PHE A 48 -4.00 1.51 0.40
N THR A 49 -3.08 2.20 -0.24
CA THR A 49 -2.87 2.08 -1.69
C THR A 49 -1.57 1.40 -2.06
N SER A 50 -0.79 0.99 -1.07
CA SER A 50 0.55 0.44 -1.26
C SER A 50 0.82 -0.70 -0.29
N GLN A 51 1.42 -1.79 -0.79
CA GLN A 51 1.88 -2.90 0.04
C GLN A 51 2.89 -2.44 1.10
N ASN A 52 3.77 -1.52 0.71
CA ASN A 52 4.80 -1.01 1.62
C ASN A 52 4.21 -0.21 2.77
N ALA A 53 3.17 0.57 2.50
CA ALA A 53 2.46 1.29 3.55
C ALA A 53 1.84 0.33 4.57
N VAL A 54 1.26 -0.78 4.12
CA VAL A 54 0.73 -1.82 5.02
C VAL A 54 1.85 -2.42 5.86
N LYS A 55 2.93 -2.86 5.23
CA LYS A 55 4.07 -3.48 5.92
C LYS A 55 4.67 -2.56 6.98
N ILE A 56 4.87 -1.30 6.64
CA ILE A 56 5.44 -0.30 7.55
C ILE A 56 4.50 -0.03 8.72
N ALA A 57 3.22 0.19 8.46
CA ALA A 57 2.23 0.48 9.49
C ALA A 57 2.08 -0.69 10.48
N PHE A 58 1.94 -1.92 9.96
CA PHE A 58 1.77 -3.10 10.81
C PHE A 58 3.05 -3.55 11.50
N SER A 59 4.22 -3.13 11.03
CA SER A 59 5.51 -3.38 11.70
C SER A 59 5.78 -2.42 12.85
N ASN A 60 5.10 -1.30 12.90
CA ASN A 60 5.30 -0.28 13.92
C ASN A 60 4.50 -0.63 15.17
N ALA A 61 5.20 -0.92 16.28
CA ALA A 61 4.56 -1.35 17.52
C ALA A 61 3.62 -0.30 18.13
N HIS A 62 3.87 0.98 17.89
CA HIS A 62 3.02 2.07 18.35
C HIS A 62 1.75 2.22 17.48
N ILE A 63 1.87 2.02 16.18
CA ILE A 63 0.78 2.20 15.23
C ILE A 63 -0.16 0.99 15.19
N ARG A 64 0.40 -0.22 15.27
CA ARG A 64 -0.36 -1.47 15.12
C ARG A 64 -1.63 -1.55 15.97
N PRO A 65 -1.63 -1.19 17.26
CA PRO A 65 -2.86 -1.23 18.07
C PRO A 65 -3.94 -0.27 17.57
N LEU A 66 -3.55 0.81 16.89
CA LEU A 66 -4.49 1.79 16.32
C LEU A 66 -5.17 1.30 15.04
N LEU A 67 -4.68 0.21 14.47
CA LEU A 67 -5.18 -0.37 13.23
C LEU A 67 -6.18 -1.50 13.47
N GLU A 68 -6.21 -2.08 14.65
CA GLU A 68 -7.04 -3.26 14.94
C GLU A 68 -8.54 -2.94 14.91
N GLY A 69 -9.31 -3.84 14.31
CA GLY A 69 -10.78 -3.74 14.28
C GLY A 69 -11.33 -2.63 13.40
N LYS A 70 -10.53 -2.08 12.52
CA LYS A 70 -10.93 -1.00 11.62
C LYS A 70 -11.51 -1.54 10.31
N LYS A 71 -12.12 -0.66 9.53
CA LYS A 71 -12.66 -0.97 8.21
C LYS A 71 -11.62 -0.60 7.15
N TYR A 72 -11.23 -1.56 6.33
CA TYR A 72 -10.14 -1.41 5.39
C TYR A 72 -10.62 -1.28 3.95
N TYR A 73 -10.02 -0.33 3.24
CA TYR A 73 -10.23 -0.10 1.81
C TYR A 73 -8.85 -0.03 1.16
N CYS A 74 -8.65 -0.73 0.06
CA CYS A 74 -7.31 -0.74 -0.54
C CYS A 74 -7.35 -0.76 -2.07
N VAL A 75 -6.20 -0.47 -2.64
CA VAL A 75 -5.95 -0.56 -4.07
C VAL A 75 -5.00 -1.73 -4.32
N GLY A 76 -5.43 -2.66 -5.18
CA GLY A 76 -4.64 -3.81 -5.60
C GLY A 76 -4.82 -5.06 -4.76
N GLU A 77 -4.82 -6.21 -5.44
CA GLU A 77 -5.01 -7.52 -4.81
C GLU A 77 -3.88 -7.89 -3.85
N LYS A 78 -2.65 -7.49 -4.16
CA LYS A 78 -1.49 -7.76 -3.29
C LYS A 78 -1.58 -6.99 -1.98
N THR A 79 -2.07 -5.76 -2.02
CA THR A 79 -2.30 -4.95 -0.82
C THR A 79 -3.37 -5.61 0.05
N LYS A 80 -4.47 -6.07 -0.57
CA LYS A 80 -5.52 -6.83 0.10
C LYS A 80 -4.95 -8.08 0.79
N SER A 81 -4.13 -8.86 0.08
CA SER A 81 -3.55 -10.09 0.62
C SER A 81 -2.71 -9.82 1.87
N ILE A 82 -1.91 -8.77 1.87
CA ILE A 82 -1.08 -8.40 3.03
C ILE A 82 -1.94 -7.97 4.23
N LEU A 83 -3.02 -7.22 3.98
CA LEU A 83 -3.95 -6.85 5.04
C LEU A 83 -4.61 -8.07 5.65
N GLU A 84 -5.05 -9.01 4.83
CA GLU A 84 -5.66 -10.27 5.29
C GLU A 84 -4.67 -11.16 6.05
N GLU A 85 -3.40 -11.21 5.63
CA GLU A 85 -2.33 -11.91 6.35
C GLU A 85 -2.10 -11.34 7.75
N ASN A 86 -2.38 -10.06 7.96
CA ASN A 86 -2.31 -9.42 9.27
C ASN A 86 -3.61 -9.58 10.09
N GLY A 87 -4.56 -10.36 9.61
CA GLY A 87 -5.80 -10.65 10.32
C GLY A 87 -6.91 -9.62 10.13
N GLU A 88 -6.76 -8.70 9.19
CA GLU A 88 -7.74 -7.65 8.95
C GLU A 88 -8.64 -7.97 7.76
N LYS A 89 -9.90 -7.55 7.85
CA LYS A 89 -10.88 -7.77 6.81
C LYS A 89 -10.97 -6.54 5.90
N VAL A 90 -10.76 -6.74 4.60
CA VAL A 90 -10.87 -5.67 3.60
C VAL A 90 -12.32 -5.60 3.10
N ILE A 91 -12.93 -4.42 3.22
CA ILE A 91 -14.31 -4.19 2.79
C ILE A 91 -14.38 -3.98 1.28
N LYS A 92 -13.43 -3.23 0.71
CA LYS A 92 -13.39 -2.96 -0.72
C LYS A 92 -11.96 -2.91 -1.24
N THR A 93 -11.71 -3.63 -2.31
CA THR A 93 -10.47 -3.56 -3.08
C THR A 93 -10.78 -3.03 -4.47
N ALA A 94 -10.09 -1.98 -4.90
CA ALA A 94 -10.24 -1.41 -6.24
C ALA A 94 -8.97 -1.66 -7.06
N GLN A 95 -9.07 -1.61 -8.38
CA GLN A 95 -7.94 -1.79 -9.27
C GLN A 95 -6.99 -0.58 -9.27
N ASN A 96 -7.52 0.60 -9.00
CA ASN A 96 -6.75 1.84 -8.91
C ASN A 96 -7.43 2.84 -7.97
N SER A 97 -6.73 3.92 -7.68
CA SER A 97 -7.20 4.96 -6.77
C SER A 97 -8.50 5.65 -7.25
N ALA A 98 -8.62 5.90 -8.56
CA ALA A 98 -9.81 6.53 -9.13
C ALA A 98 -11.08 5.69 -8.89
N LYS A 99 -10.99 4.37 -9.09
CA LYS A 99 -12.11 3.45 -8.84
C LYS A 99 -12.45 3.36 -7.35
N LEU A 100 -11.44 3.41 -6.48
CA LEU A 100 -11.67 3.43 -5.05
C LEU A 100 -12.41 4.70 -4.63
N VAL A 101 -11.99 5.85 -5.12
CA VAL A 101 -12.65 7.14 -4.86
C VAL A 101 -14.10 7.13 -5.34
N ASP A 102 -14.38 6.59 -6.53
CA ASP A 102 -15.75 6.47 -7.03
C ASP A 102 -16.63 5.64 -6.10
N PHE A 103 -16.11 4.54 -5.59
CA PHE A 103 -16.81 3.72 -4.60
C PHE A 103 -17.10 4.50 -3.31
N LEU A 104 -16.10 5.20 -2.79
CA LEU A 104 -16.21 5.98 -1.54
C LEU A 104 -17.23 7.12 -1.69
N LYS A 105 -17.22 7.81 -2.82
CA LYS A 105 -18.19 8.88 -3.12
C LYS A 105 -19.63 8.38 -3.14
N LYS A 106 -19.85 7.17 -3.65
CA LYS A 106 -21.21 6.60 -3.77
C LYS A 106 -21.72 6.03 -2.46
N THR A 107 -20.84 5.52 -1.60
CA THR A 107 -21.25 4.71 -0.45
C THR A 107 -20.94 5.35 0.91
N LEU A 108 -19.92 6.20 1.00
CA LEU A 108 -19.39 6.67 2.27
C LEU A 108 -19.14 8.19 2.29
N LYS A 109 -20.08 8.97 1.79
CA LYS A 109 -19.93 10.44 1.61
C LYS A 109 -19.59 11.21 2.88
N ASN A 110 -20.10 10.78 4.03
CA ASN A 110 -19.99 11.53 5.28
C ASN A 110 -19.02 10.88 6.27
N GLU A 111 -18.28 9.84 5.86
CA GLU A 111 -17.36 9.14 6.73
C GLU A 111 -15.97 9.77 6.69
N ARG A 112 -15.23 9.60 7.80
CA ARG A 112 -13.87 10.08 7.91
C ARG A 112 -12.90 8.93 7.76
N PHE A 113 -11.77 9.20 7.10
CA PHE A 113 -10.78 8.19 6.76
C PHE A 113 -9.38 8.59 7.26
N SER A 114 -8.57 7.59 7.59
CA SER A 114 -7.12 7.74 7.72
C SER A 114 -6.48 7.11 6.50
N PHE A 115 -5.64 7.86 5.81
CA PHE A 115 -4.98 7.41 4.59
C PHE A 115 -3.48 7.23 4.85
N PHE A 116 -3.02 6.00 4.72
CA PHE A 116 -1.61 5.65 4.85
C PHE A 116 -0.98 5.60 3.45
N CYS A 117 -0.07 6.52 3.19
CA CYS A 117 0.52 6.70 1.86
C CYS A 117 2.00 7.05 1.94
N GLY A 118 2.68 6.96 0.79
CA GLY A 118 4.02 7.47 0.65
C GLY A 118 4.07 8.98 0.53
N LYS A 119 5.26 9.55 0.64
CA LYS A 119 5.49 10.99 0.47
C LYS A 119 5.10 11.47 -0.92
N LEU A 120 5.42 10.66 -1.95
CA LEU A 120 5.01 10.89 -3.33
C LEU A 120 3.81 9.98 -3.62
N ARG A 121 2.64 10.56 -3.79
CA ARG A 121 1.39 9.83 -3.98
C ARG A 121 0.55 10.43 -5.09
N ARG A 122 -0.36 9.63 -5.65
CA ARG A 122 -1.32 10.12 -6.63
C ARG A 122 -2.36 11.00 -5.95
N PRO A 123 -2.80 12.08 -6.61
CA PRO A 123 -3.67 13.07 -5.98
C PRO A 123 -5.14 12.66 -5.83
N GLU A 124 -5.59 11.59 -6.49
CA GLU A 124 -7.01 11.24 -6.59
C GLU A 124 -7.70 11.08 -5.23
N ILE A 125 -7.04 10.41 -4.28
CA ILE A 125 -7.62 10.19 -2.95
C ILE A 125 -7.55 11.47 -2.13
N GLU A 126 -6.44 12.19 -2.23
CA GLU A 126 -6.24 13.43 -1.51
C GLU A 126 -7.24 14.51 -1.96
N ASP A 127 -7.47 14.62 -3.27
CA ASP A 127 -8.45 15.55 -3.85
C ASP A 127 -9.87 15.23 -3.37
N PHE A 128 -10.21 13.95 -3.24
CA PHE A 128 -11.50 13.53 -2.68
C PHE A 128 -11.73 14.10 -1.27
N PHE A 129 -10.69 14.11 -0.44
CA PHE A 129 -10.81 14.59 0.94
C PHE A 129 -10.81 16.11 1.06
N GLN A 130 -10.24 16.84 0.10
CA GLN A 130 -10.29 18.29 0.11
C GLN A 130 -11.70 18.82 -0.15
N ASP A 131 -12.50 18.09 -0.90
CA ASP A 131 -13.87 18.45 -1.24
C ASP A 131 -14.89 17.93 -0.21
N ASN A 132 -14.46 17.14 0.75
CA ASN A 132 -15.29 16.53 1.80
C ASN A 132 -14.64 16.63 3.17
#